data_5329364a74d7eec4d4b7c679f829a02f
#
_entry.id   5329364a74d7eec4d4b7c679f829a02f
#
_cell.length_a   1.000
_cell.length_b   1.000
_cell.length_c   1.000
_cell.angle_alpha   90.00
_cell.angle_beta   90.00
_cell.angle_gamma   90.00
#
_symmetry.space_group_name_H-M   'P 1'
#
loop_
_entity.id
_entity.type
_entity.pdbx_description
1 polymer ?
#
loop_
_entity_poly.entity_id
_entity_poly.type
_entity_poly.pdbx_seq_one_letter_code
_entity_poly.pdbx_strand_id
1 'polypeptide(L)'
;MTRPLLENCETASHILILVWPQLGDFDSLEYAWWLQRKAKKLPPEKVAIRAVGIGSRTSGTRFCQYTGFSPENLFVEPNAELHHQLKLYSGLNLTLPGLSVSHQAWLNLMLMCAGFGSPGTLREVFRGYRGDRQAPQLIEDDEIIQGTPLPAFKGSFFRLAGPNSFQRPFELATLRLRNMVEVLSNWHTYVPNSAYLTQRGGTFLFDSKGQLLYSHQDPGILGFAANMSQPLSFLSFIEANSFTMGDA
;
A
#
# COMPACT_ATOMS: atom_id res chain seq x y z
N MET A 1 26.57 2.76 -5.12
CA MET A 1 25.84 3.27 -6.29
C MET A 1 24.39 2.86 -6.14
N THR A 2 23.46 3.81 -6.18
CA THR A 2 22.02 3.54 -6.23
C THR A 2 21.69 3.11 -7.65
N ARG A 3 21.04 1.96 -7.80
CA ARG A 3 20.55 1.46 -9.08
C ARG A 3 19.50 2.44 -9.63
N PRO A 4 19.50 2.76 -10.95
CA PRO A 4 18.45 3.58 -11.54
C PRO A 4 17.05 2.96 -11.36
N LEU A 5 16.06 3.78 -11.05
CA LEU A 5 14.68 3.31 -10.78
C LEU A 5 14.08 2.54 -11.95
N LEU A 6 14.39 2.95 -13.18
CA LEU A 6 13.84 2.35 -14.42
C LEU A 6 14.75 1.29 -15.04
N GLU A 7 15.81 0.86 -14.35
CA GLU A 7 16.68 -0.20 -14.85
C GLU A 7 15.89 -1.49 -15.09
N ASN A 8 16.14 -2.12 -16.25
CA ASN A 8 15.45 -3.35 -16.68
C ASN A 8 13.92 -3.21 -16.84
N CYS A 9 13.44 -2.02 -17.22
CA CYS A 9 12.03 -1.79 -17.56
C CYS A 9 11.79 -1.70 -19.07
N GLU A 10 12.84 -1.75 -19.90
CA GLU A 10 12.79 -1.46 -21.33
C GLU A 10 11.94 -2.45 -22.13
N THR A 11 11.81 -3.68 -21.64
CA THR A 11 11.02 -4.73 -22.30
C THR A 11 9.54 -4.74 -21.88
N ALA A 12 9.18 -4.02 -20.82
CA ALA A 12 7.82 -4.01 -20.33
C ALA A 12 6.93 -3.06 -21.15
N SER A 13 5.71 -3.49 -21.43
CA SER A 13 4.72 -2.66 -22.11
C SER A 13 4.21 -1.50 -21.25
N HIS A 14 4.25 -1.66 -19.93
CA HIS A 14 3.82 -0.67 -18.96
C HIS A 14 4.77 -0.64 -17.77
N ILE A 15 4.89 0.52 -17.14
CA ILE A 15 5.70 0.70 -15.92
C ILE A 15 4.80 1.25 -14.83
N LEU A 16 4.63 0.47 -13.75
CA LEU A 16 3.92 0.87 -12.54
C LEU A 16 4.92 1.37 -11.52
N ILE A 17 4.85 2.65 -11.19
CA ILE A 17 5.66 3.28 -10.16
C ILE A 17 4.79 3.56 -8.94
N LEU A 18 5.22 3.03 -7.81
CA LEU A 18 4.59 3.20 -6.51
C LEU A 18 5.50 4.07 -5.65
N VAL A 19 5.01 5.19 -5.20
CA VAL A 19 5.72 6.05 -4.25
C VAL A 19 5.02 5.87 -2.92
N TRP A 20 5.57 5.00 -2.09
CA TRP A 20 4.98 4.66 -0.80
C TRP A 20 5.46 5.64 0.29
N PRO A 21 4.61 5.97 1.27
CA PRO A 21 5.03 6.68 2.48
C PRO A 21 6.16 5.93 3.21
N GLN A 22 6.29 6.10 4.50
CA GLN A 22 7.21 5.23 5.25
C GLN A 22 6.84 3.76 5.08
N LEU A 23 7.82 2.88 4.97
CA LEU A 23 7.60 1.44 4.83
C LEU A 23 6.87 0.83 6.04
N GLY A 24 6.88 1.52 7.19
CA GLY A 24 6.05 1.18 8.35
C GLY A 24 4.64 1.75 8.33
N ASP A 25 4.25 2.44 7.28
CA ASP A 25 2.87 2.87 7.11
C ASP A 25 1.97 1.68 6.77
N PHE A 26 0.82 1.57 7.44
CA PHE A 26 -0.07 0.43 7.25
C PHE A 26 -0.66 0.36 5.84
N ASP A 27 -0.84 1.52 5.19
CA ASP A 27 -1.28 1.60 3.80
C ASP A 27 -0.25 0.97 2.84
N SER A 28 1.05 1.19 3.08
CA SER A 28 2.13 0.59 2.28
C SER A 28 2.12 -0.94 2.38
N LEU A 29 1.93 -1.49 3.59
CA LEU A 29 1.86 -2.93 3.79
C LEU A 29 0.58 -3.53 3.18
N GLU A 30 -0.57 -2.86 3.34
CA GLU A 30 -1.83 -3.30 2.75
C GLU A 30 -1.75 -3.26 1.22
N TYR A 31 -1.17 -2.21 0.64
CA TYR A 31 -1.00 -2.09 -0.81
C TYR A 31 -0.05 -3.17 -1.36
N ALA A 32 1.10 -3.41 -0.70
CA ALA A 32 2.02 -4.48 -1.09
C ALA A 32 1.34 -5.85 -1.08
N TRP A 33 0.50 -6.11 -0.09
CA TRP A 33 -0.28 -7.35 0.00
C TRP A 33 -1.26 -7.51 -1.19
N TRP A 34 -1.96 -6.43 -1.59
CA TRP A 34 -2.80 -6.43 -2.78
C TRP A 34 -2.00 -6.71 -4.07
N LEU A 35 -0.84 -6.08 -4.20
CA LEU A 35 0.04 -6.24 -5.36
C LEU A 35 0.53 -7.68 -5.50
N GLN A 36 0.95 -8.31 -4.40
CA GLN A 36 1.42 -9.70 -4.44
C GLN A 36 0.36 -10.68 -4.95
N ARG A 37 -0.90 -10.42 -4.65
CA ARG A 37 -2.02 -11.22 -5.16
C ARG A 37 -2.28 -10.98 -6.65
N LYS A 38 -2.20 -9.74 -7.09
CA LYS A 38 -2.43 -9.35 -8.47
C LYS A 38 -1.23 -9.65 -9.37
N ALA A 39 0.00 -9.43 -8.88
CA ALA A 39 1.23 -9.65 -9.64
C ALA A 39 1.37 -11.09 -10.15
N LYS A 40 0.85 -12.07 -9.42
CA LYS A 40 0.80 -13.47 -9.87
C LYS A 40 0.00 -13.67 -11.18
N LYS A 41 -0.89 -12.73 -11.50
CA LYS A 41 -1.75 -12.75 -12.70
C LYS A 41 -1.26 -11.81 -13.81
N LEU A 42 -0.25 -10.98 -13.54
CA LEU A 42 0.31 -10.02 -14.48
C LEU A 42 1.69 -10.51 -14.94
N PRO A 43 1.85 -10.83 -16.23
CA PRO A 43 3.15 -11.23 -16.77
C PRO A 43 4.17 -10.07 -16.62
N PRO A 44 5.42 -10.33 -16.21
CA PRO A 44 6.45 -9.30 -16.02
C PRO A 44 6.75 -8.49 -17.29
N GLU A 45 6.64 -9.11 -18.47
CA GLU A 45 6.81 -8.44 -19.76
C GLU A 45 5.69 -7.46 -20.08
N LYS A 46 4.57 -7.51 -19.37
CA LYS A 46 3.47 -6.55 -19.51
C LYS A 46 3.56 -5.38 -18.56
N VAL A 47 3.95 -5.63 -17.31
CA VAL A 47 4.02 -4.60 -16.30
C VAL A 47 5.28 -4.75 -15.46
N ALA A 48 6.22 -3.84 -15.63
CA ALA A 48 7.33 -3.69 -14.70
C ALA A 48 6.86 -2.90 -13.47
N ILE A 49 7.02 -3.47 -12.28
CA ILE A 49 6.63 -2.82 -11.02
C ILE A 49 7.88 -2.27 -10.34
N ARG A 50 7.83 -1.02 -9.91
CA ARG A 50 8.86 -0.35 -9.12
C ARG A 50 8.21 0.37 -7.94
N ALA A 51 8.81 0.25 -6.78
CA ALA A 51 8.35 0.97 -5.59
C ALA A 51 9.50 1.77 -4.99
N VAL A 52 9.19 2.99 -4.54
CA VAL A 52 10.08 3.81 -3.73
C VAL A 52 9.39 4.05 -2.40
N GLY A 53 10.05 3.78 -1.29
CA GLY A 53 9.49 3.99 0.04
C GLY A 53 10.47 4.70 0.98
N ILE A 54 9.94 5.48 1.92
CA ILE A 54 10.75 6.16 2.92
C ILE A 54 11.18 5.15 4.00
N GLY A 55 12.48 5.07 4.24
CA GLY A 55 13.03 4.18 5.26
C GLY A 55 14.53 4.03 5.18
N SER A 56 15.05 2.99 5.80
CA SER A 56 16.45 2.54 5.71
C SER A 56 16.54 1.25 4.90
N ARG A 57 17.75 0.85 4.56
CA ARG A 57 17.99 -0.47 3.94
C ARG A 57 17.42 -1.60 4.79
N THR A 58 17.54 -1.50 6.12
CA THR A 58 16.99 -2.49 7.05
C THR A 58 15.47 -2.49 7.02
N SER A 59 14.82 -1.30 6.93
CA SER A 59 13.36 -1.18 6.73
C SER A 59 12.91 -1.89 5.46
N GLY A 60 13.60 -1.67 4.34
CA GLY A 60 13.30 -2.31 3.06
C GLY A 60 13.43 -3.83 3.11
N THR A 61 14.51 -4.33 3.72
CA THR A 61 14.71 -5.78 3.90
C THR A 61 13.57 -6.41 4.71
N ARG A 62 13.21 -5.80 5.85
CA ARG A 62 12.11 -6.28 6.70
C ARG A 62 10.77 -6.22 5.98
N PHE A 63 10.50 -5.12 5.28
CA PHE A 63 9.29 -4.95 4.49
C PHE A 63 9.12 -6.05 3.43
N CYS A 64 10.16 -6.32 2.66
CA CYS A 64 10.14 -7.39 1.65
C CYS A 64 9.95 -8.78 2.27
N GLN A 65 10.63 -9.07 3.38
CA GLN A 65 10.46 -10.33 4.11
C GLN A 65 9.02 -10.53 4.61
N TYR A 66 8.40 -9.47 5.12
CA TYR A 66 7.05 -9.54 5.67
C TYR A 66 5.97 -9.58 4.59
N THR A 67 6.08 -8.72 3.56
CA THR A 67 5.05 -8.58 2.53
C THR A 67 5.20 -9.57 1.38
N GLY A 68 6.39 -10.15 1.19
CA GLY A 68 6.75 -10.93 0.00
C GLY A 68 7.03 -10.06 -1.23
N PHE A 69 7.08 -8.72 -1.10
CA PHE A 69 7.42 -7.83 -2.20
C PHE A 69 8.87 -8.07 -2.65
N SER A 70 9.11 -8.06 -3.96
CA SER A 70 10.43 -8.37 -4.51
C SER A 70 11.47 -7.30 -4.14
N PRO A 71 12.60 -7.68 -3.50
CA PRO A 71 13.63 -6.71 -3.09
C PRO A 71 14.26 -5.95 -4.27
N GLU A 72 14.30 -6.57 -5.44
CA GLU A 72 14.81 -5.95 -6.66
C GLU A 72 13.92 -4.83 -7.20
N ASN A 73 12.64 -4.82 -6.81
CA ASN A 73 11.66 -3.82 -7.22
C ASN A 73 11.45 -2.73 -6.17
N LEU A 74 12.09 -2.84 -4.99
CA LEU A 74 12.00 -1.85 -3.93
C LEU A 74 13.25 -0.97 -3.86
N PHE A 75 13.02 0.33 -3.90
CA PHE A 75 14.01 1.38 -3.69
C PHE A 75 13.68 2.09 -2.37
N VAL A 76 14.69 2.39 -1.59
CA VAL A 76 14.50 2.97 -0.26
C VAL A 76 15.24 4.30 -0.17
N GLU A 77 14.52 5.33 0.24
CA GLU A 77 15.05 6.66 0.50
C GLU A 77 15.01 6.96 2.01
N PRO A 78 16.06 7.59 2.58
CA PRO A 78 16.05 7.97 3.99
C PRO A 78 15.18 9.20 4.29
N ASN A 79 14.80 9.92 3.26
CA ASN A 79 14.00 11.15 3.30
C ASN A 79 12.90 11.10 2.23
N ALA A 80 12.04 12.13 2.19
CA ALA A 80 10.92 12.22 1.25
C ALA A 80 11.27 13.03 -0.02
N GLU A 81 12.48 12.88 -0.57
CA GLU A 81 12.93 13.72 -1.69
C GLU A 81 12.06 13.55 -2.94
N LEU A 82 11.84 12.31 -3.38
CA LEU A 82 10.96 12.01 -4.51
C LEU A 82 9.52 12.47 -4.24
N HIS A 83 9.03 12.31 -3.00
CA HIS A 83 7.69 12.76 -2.62
C HIS A 83 7.54 14.28 -2.80
N HIS A 84 8.53 15.05 -2.38
CA HIS A 84 8.54 16.51 -2.55
C HIS A 84 8.64 16.93 -4.03
N GLN A 85 9.48 16.25 -4.82
CA GLN A 85 9.59 16.50 -6.27
C GLN A 85 8.25 16.25 -6.99
N LEU A 86 7.54 15.20 -6.62
CA LEU A 86 6.22 14.86 -7.16
C LEU A 86 5.07 15.66 -6.50
N LYS A 87 5.37 16.55 -5.55
CA LYS A 87 4.39 17.36 -4.80
C LYS A 87 3.30 16.51 -4.13
N LEU A 88 3.68 15.33 -3.63
CA LEU A 88 2.76 14.47 -2.90
C LEU A 88 2.44 15.08 -1.54
N TYR A 89 1.25 14.77 -1.02
CA TYR A 89 0.77 15.33 0.22
C TYR A 89 1.67 14.96 1.40
N SER A 90 2.25 15.94 2.07
CA SER A 90 3.13 15.75 3.24
C SER A 90 2.39 15.39 4.52
N GLY A 91 1.05 15.40 4.47
CA GLY A 91 0.20 15.19 5.62
C GLY A 91 0.02 16.44 6.49
N LEU A 92 -0.65 16.23 7.62
CA LEU A 92 -0.87 17.28 8.62
C LEU A 92 0.47 17.65 9.28
N ASN A 93 0.70 18.97 9.42
CA ASN A 93 1.92 19.50 10.02
C ASN A 93 1.57 20.63 11.01
N LEU A 94 0.88 20.27 12.09
CA LEU A 94 0.61 21.20 13.19
C LEU A 94 1.81 21.23 14.13
N THR A 95 2.27 22.44 14.46
CA THR A 95 3.35 22.66 15.42
C THR A 95 2.77 23.23 16.72
N LEU A 96 3.02 22.55 17.82
CA LEU A 96 2.62 23.00 19.15
C LEU A 96 3.86 23.38 19.98
N PRO A 97 3.89 24.55 20.63
CA PRO A 97 4.98 24.92 21.51
C PRO A 97 5.20 23.87 22.63
N GLY A 98 6.45 23.56 22.90
CA GLY A 98 6.81 22.63 23.98
C GLY A 98 6.82 21.13 23.62
N LEU A 99 6.35 20.74 22.44
CA LEU A 99 6.46 19.37 21.97
C LEU A 99 7.73 19.14 21.16
N SER A 100 8.38 17.99 21.37
CA SER A 100 9.48 17.56 20.51
C SER A 100 8.97 17.22 19.09
N VAL A 101 9.87 17.23 18.11
CA VAL A 101 9.54 16.89 16.70
C VAL A 101 8.85 15.53 16.60
N SER A 102 9.33 14.54 17.35
CA SER A 102 8.73 13.20 17.35
C SER A 102 7.32 13.19 17.93
N HIS A 103 7.07 13.91 19.04
CA HIS A 103 5.73 14.00 19.62
C HIS A 103 4.75 14.75 18.72
N GLN A 104 5.22 15.79 18.02
CA GLN A 104 4.40 16.50 17.04
C GLN A 104 4.02 15.59 15.86
N ALA A 105 4.97 14.81 15.34
CA ALA A 105 4.72 13.87 14.27
C ALA A 105 3.68 12.81 14.66
N TRP A 106 3.79 12.26 15.87
CA TRP A 106 2.80 11.33 16.43
C TRP A 106 1.43 11.98 16.60
N LEU A 107 1.36 13.19 17.16
CA LEU A 107 0.09 13.91 17.30
C LEU A 107 -0.57 14.12 15.94
N ASN A 108 0.19 14.60 14.96
CA ASN A 108 -0.31 14.82 13.61
C ASN A 108 -0.81 13.51 12.96
N LEU A 109 -0.09 12.40 13.13
CA LEU A 109 -0.54 11.09 12.66
C LEU A 109 -1.87 10.69 13.32
N MET A 110 -2.00 10.84 14.65
CA MET A 110 -3.23 10.52 15.38
C MET A 110 -4.41 11.38 14.91
N LEU A 111 -4.19 12.67 14.69
CA LEU A 111 -5.21 13.56 14.13
C LEU A 111 -5.63 13.14 12.71
N MET A 112 -4.68 12.73 11.88
CA MET A 112 -5.00 12.20 10.55
C MET A 112 -5.78 10.88 10.62
N CYS A 113 -5.46 9.99 11.55
CA CYS A 113 -6.26 8.79 11.80
C CYS A 113 -7.70 9.12 12.23
N ALA A 114 -7.90 10.24 12.94
CA ALA A 114 -9.21 10.78 13.30
C ALA A 114 -9.88 11.59 12.16
N GLY A 115 -9.26 11.67 10.98
CA GLY A 115 -9.80 12.35 9.80
C GLY A 115 -9.41 13.81 9.63
N PHE A 116 -8.64 14.40 10.57
CA PHE A 116 -8.17 15.78 10.44
C PHE A 116 -7.01 15.85 9.43
N GLY A 117 -7.14 16.69 8.40
CA GLY A 117 -6.15 16.77 7.33
C GLY A 117 -5.95 15.45 6.56
N SER A 118 -6.94 14.55 6.61
CA SER A 118 -6.88 13.23 6.00
C SER A 118 -8.24 12.90 5.33
N PRO A 119 -8.52 13.52 4.18
CA PRO A 119 -9.79 13.33 3.46
C PRO A 119 -10.04 11.87 3.10
N GLY A 120 -11.23 11.40 3.37
CA GLY A 120 -11.65 10.04 3.03
C GLY A 120 -11.37 8.98 4.09
N THR A 121 -10.47 9.21 5.06
CA THR A 121 -10.11 8.24 6.11
C THR A 121 -11.33 7.68 6.84
N LEU A 122 -12.16 8.54 7.42
CA LEU A 122 -13.34 8.08 8.15
C LEU A 122 -14.34 7.37 7.25
N ARG A 123 -14.53 7.85 6.02
CA ARG A 123 -15.41 7.18 5.05
C ARG A 123 -14.92 5.77 4.76
N GLU A 124 -13.61 5.58 4.61
CA GLU A 124 -13.02 4.27 4.34
C GLU A 124 -13.12 3.34 5.56
N VAL A 125 -12.90 3.85 6.76
CA VAL A 125 -13.11 3.11 8.01
C VAL A 125 -14.57 2.63 8.09
N PHE A 126 -15.54 3.54 7.89
CA PHE A 126 -16.96 3.17 7.93
C PHE A 126 -17.36 2.22 6.80
N ARG A 127 -16.80 2.36 5.60
CA ARG A 127 -17.02 1.43 4.50
C ARG A 127 -16.58 0.02 4.88
N GLY A 128 -15.37 -0.11 5.43
CA GLY A 128 -14.85 -1.38 5.90
C GLY A 128 -15.76 -2.05 6.93
N TYR A 129 -16.28 -1.29 7.90
CA TYR A 129 -17.15 -1.84 8.98
C TYR A 129 -18.58 -2.13 8.54
N ARG A 130 -19.13 -1.41 7.55
CA ARG A 130 -20.51 -1.63 7.06
C ARG A 130 -20.65 -2.84 6.15
N GLY A 131 -19.57 -3.50 5.80
CA GLY A 131 -19.55 -4.59 4.83
C GLY A 131 -19.70 -4.05 3.40
N ASP A 132 -18.60 -4.02 2.68
CA ASP A 132 -18.58 -3.69 1.26
C ASP A 132 -19.07 -4.91 0.46
N ARG A 133 -20.37 -4.97 0.22
CA ARG A 133 -21.03 -6.12 -0.45
C ARG A 133 -20.64 -6.29 -1.93
N GLN A 134 -20.01 -5.29 -2.53
CA GLN A 134 -19.52 -5.34 -3.92
C GLN A 134 -18.06 -5.70 -4.02
N ALA A 135 -17.34 -5.71 -2.91
CA ALA A 135 -15.94 -6.06 -2.90
C ALA A 135 -15.74 -7.57 -3.05
N PRO A 136 -14.74 -8.01 -3.83
CA PRO A 136 -14.39 -9.42 -3.91
C PRO A 136 -13.87 -9.91 -2.55
N GLN A 137 -13.92 -11.22 -2.34
CA GLN A 137 -13.28 -11.86 -1.18
C GLN A 137 -11.81 -11.44 -1.09
N LEU A 138 -11.38 -11.06 0.11
CA LEU A 138 -10.04 -10.54 0.33
C LEU A 138 -9.04 -11.66 0.61
N ILE A 139 -9.46 -12.62 1.43
CA ILE A 139 -8.64 -13.74 1.91
C ILE A 139 -9.23 -15.02 1.36
N GLU A 140 -8.46 -15.79 0.60
CA GLU A 140 -8.93 -17.02 -0.02
C GLU A 140 -9.17 -18.10 1.04
N ASP A 141 -10.11 -19.04 0.79
CA ASP A 141 -10.56 -20.02 1.76
C ASP A 141 -9.45 -20.94 2.28
N ASP A 142 -8.50 -21.29 1.45
CA ASP A 142 -7.36 -22.15 1.75
C ASP A 142 -6.15 -21.38 2.31
N GLU A 143 -6.20 -20.05 2.28
CA GLU A 143 -5.14 -19.21 2.80
C GLU A 143 -5.07 -19.31 4.33
N ILE A 144 -3.86 -19.54 4.84
CA ILE A 144 -3.60 -19.55 6.29
C ILE A 144 -3.21 -18.16 6.72
N ILE A 145 -4.02 -17.56 7.59
CA ILE A 145 -3.74 -16.26 8.20
C ILE A 145 -3.17 -16.46 9.59
N GLN A 146 -1.99 -15.92 9.80
CA GLN A 146 -1.38 -15.84 11.12
C GLN A 146 -1.51 -14.41 11.62
N GLY A 147 -2.46 -14.18 12.48
CA GLY A 147 -2.72 -12.87 13.09
C GLY A 147 -2.38 -12.88 14.57
N THR A 148 -1.10 -12.70 14.93
CA THR A 148 -0.72 -12.53 16.35
C THR A 148 -1.52 -11.36 16.96
N PRO A 149 -2.17 -11.51 18.12
CA PRO A 149 -2.10 -12.63 19.06
C PRO A 149 -3.04 -13.82 18.79
N LEU A 150 -3.79 -13.82 17.69
CA LEU A 150 -4.71 -14.90 17.35
C LEU A 150 -3.94 -16.12 16.83
N PRO A 151 -4.44 -17.35 17.06
CA PRO A 151 -3.89 -18.53 16.44
C PRO A 151 -4.05 -18.48 14.91
N ALA A 152 -3.19 -19.18 14.18
CA ALA A 152 -3.33 -19.32 12.75
C ALA A 152 -4.66 -20.01 12.39
N PHE A 153 -5.38 -19.49 11.40
CA PHE A 153 -6.64 -20.07 10.92
C PHE A 153 -6.77 -19.93 9.41
N LYS A 154 -7.64 -20.74 8.82
CA LYS A 154 -7.91 -20.70 7.36
C LYS A 154 -8.86 -19.56 7.02
N GLY A 155 -8.72 -18.98 5.82
CA GLY A 155 -9.60 -17.95 5.30
C GLY A 155 -11.08 -18.38 5.25
N SER A 156 -11.35 -19.67 5.08
CA SER A 156 -12.71 -20.23 5.18
C SER A 156 -13.43 -19.93 6.49
N PHE A 157 -12.69 -19.61 7.57
CA PHE A 157 -13.26 -19.18 8.84
C PHE A 157 -14.12 -17.90 8.71
N PHE A 158 -13.73 -16.99 7.81
CA PHE A 158 -14.49 -15.75 7.59
C PHE A 158 -15.89 -15.97 7.02
N ARG A 159 -16.15 -17.12 6.41
CA ARG A 159 -17.51 -17.48 5.93
C ARG A 159 -18.53 -17.58 7.06
N LEU A 160 -18.09 -17.80 8.30
CA LEU A 160 -18.96 -17.78 9.47
C LEU A 160 -19.59 -16.39 9.72
N ALA A 161 -18.97 -15.33 9.21
CA ALA A 161 -19.52 -13.97 9.32
C ALA A 161 -20.66 -13.68 8.33
N GLY A 162 -20.96 -14.58 7.41
CA GLY A 162 -22.08 -14.51 6.48
C GLY A 162 -21.65 -14.51 5.00
N PRO A 163 -22.60 -14.82 4.11
CA PRO A 163 -22.41 -14.86 2.67
C PRO A 163 -22.31 -13.46 2.06
N ASN A 164 -21.86 -13.40 0.80
CA ASN A 164 -21.91 -12.20 -0.06
C ASN A 164 -21.15 -10.98 0.49
N SER A 165 -19.85 -11.16 0.80
CA SER A 165 -18.93 -10.07 1.22
C SER A 165 -19.23 -9.44 2.58
N PHE A 166 -20.19 -9.94 3.36
CA PHE A 166 -20.34 -9.50 4.76
C PHE A 166 -19.11 -9.82 5.60
N GLN A 167 -18.33 -10.81 5.21
CA GLN A 167 -17.04 -11.15 5.82
C GLN A 167 -15.96 -10.05 5.67
N ARG A 168 -16.11 -9.11 4.70
CA ARG A 168 -15.12 -8.07 4.38
C ARG A 168 -14.65 -7.26 5.60
N PRO A 169 -15.51 -6.82 6.54
CA PRO A 169 -15.06 -6.09 7.73
C PRO A 169 -14.07 -6.89 8.57
N PHE A 170 -14.30 -8.19 8.72
CA PHE A 170 -13.45 -9.09 9.51
C PHE A 170 -12.12 -9.39 8.79
N GLU A 171 -12.15 -9.57 7.49
CA GLU A 171 -10.96 -9.74 6.66
C GLU A 171 -10.04 -8.52 6.73
N LEU A 172 -10.60 -7.31 6.52
CA LEU A 172 -9.85 -6.05 6.63
C LEU A 172 -9.31 -5.81 8.03
N ALA A 173 -10.13 -6.03 9.06
CA ALA A 173 -9.69 -5.86 10.44
C ALA A 173 -8.53 -6.82 10.77
N THR A 174 -8.61 -8.07 10.33
CA THR A 174 -7.55 -9.06 10.54
C THR A 174 -6.25 -8.67 9.83
N LEU A 175 -6.33 -8.27 8.56
CA LEU A 175 -5.18 -7.83 7.79
C LEU A 175 -4.53 -6.59 8.43
N ARG A 176 -5.32 -5.59 8.79
CA ARG A 176 -4.82 -4.34 9.38
C ARG A 176 -4.26 -4.56 10.78
N LEU A 177 -4.88 -5.42 11.60
CA LEU A 177 -4.35 -5.81 12.91
C LEU A 177 -3.00 -6.52 12.78
N ARG A 178 -2.89 -7.46 11.85
CA ARG A 178 -1.63 -8.14 11.56
C ARG A 178 -0.52 -7.16 11.16
N ASN A 179 -0.81 -6.23 10.24
CA ASN A 179 0.13 -5.19 9.83
C ASN A 179 0.53 -4.29 11.00
N MET A 180 -0.44 -3.91 11.83
CA MET A 180 -0.19 -3.09 13.02
C MET A 180 0.73 -3.81 14.01
N VAL A 181 0.50 -5.08 14.31
CA VAL A 181 1.35 -5.88 15.20
C VAL A 181 2.76 -5.99 14.65
N GLU A 182 2.91 -6.26 13.35
CA GLU A 182 4.22 -6.35 12.69
C GLU A 182 5.00 -5.03 12.83
N VAL A 183 4.37 -3.90 12.49
CA VAL A 183 5.04 -2.59 12.54
C VAL A 183 5.36 -2.18 13.96
N LEU A 184 4.43 -2.31 14.90
CA LEU A 184 4.64 -1.89 16.28
C LEU A 184 5.72 -2.75 16.99
N SER A 185 5.76 -4.05 16.67
CA SER A 185 6.80 -4.95 17.21
C SER A 185 8.20 -4.66 16.63
N ASN A 186 8.27 -4.00 15.48
CA ASN A 186 9.52 -3.68 14.77
C ASN A 186 9.63 -2.17 14.49
N TRP A 187 9.06 -1.34 15.36
CA TRP A 187 8.89 0.10 15.13
C TRP A 187 10.16 0.81 14.68
N HIS A 188 11.24 0.66 15.42
CA HIS A 188 12.51 1.34 15.09
C HIS A 188 13.14 0.88 13.78
N THR A 189 12.82 -0.32 13.33
CA THR A 189 13.24 -0.83 12.02
C THR A 189 12.44 -0.17 10.91
N TYR A 190 11.11 -0.10 11.06
CA TYR A 190 10.22 0.44 10.03
C TYR A 190 10.20 1.97 9.97
N VAL A 191 10.39 2.63 11.11
CA VAL A 191 10.30 4.09 11.25
C VAL A 191 11.62 4.64 11.81
N PRO A 192 12.68 4.67 11.01
CA PRO A 192 13.98 5.21 11.46
C PRO A 192 13.92 6.73 11.66
N ASN A 193 13.00 7.42 11.02
CA ASN A 193 12.80 8.86 11.14
C ASN A 193 11.30 9.20 11.24
N SER A 194 10.86 9.61 12.42
CA SER A 194 9.47 9.97 12.67
C SER A 194 8.99 11.25 11.95
N ALA A 195 9.88 12.06 11.39
CA ALA A 195 9.51 13.29 10.68
C ALA A 195 8.60 13.04 9.49
N TYR A 196 8.58 11.82 8.94
CA TYR A 196 7.79 11.47 7.76
C TYR A 196 6.55 10.62 8.08
N LEU A 197 6.10 10.55 9.33
CA LEU A 197 4.94 9.73 9.73
C LEU A 197 3.64 10.13 9.02
N THR A 198 3.50 11.40 8.68
CA THR A 198 2.32 11.94 8.00
C THR A 198 2.44 11.95 6.48
N GLN A 199 3.64 11.75 5.92
CA GLN A 199 3.86 11.76 4.48
C GLN A 199 2.95 10.75 3.79
N ARG A 200 2.29 11.17 2.70
CA ARG A 200 1.45 10.31 1.88
C ARG A 200 2.15 9.99 0.56
N GLY A 201 1.67 8.94 -0.07
CA GLY A 201 2.27 8.38 -1.28
C GLY A 201 1.50 8.68 -2.55
N GLY A 202 1.77 7.87 -3.57
CA GLY A 202 1.05 7.95 -4.85
C GLY A 202 1.38 6.77 -5.76
N THR A 203 0.53 6.57 -6.75
CA THR A 203 0.61 5.50 -7.76
C THR A 203 0.62 6.11 -9.15
N PHE A 204 1.55 5.69 -10.00
CA PHE A 204 1.69 6.20 -11.36
C PHE A 204 1.89 5.02 -12.33
N LEU A 205 1.12 5.00 -13.40
CA LEU A 205 1.25 3.99 -14.46
C LEU A 205 1.59 4.67 -15.77
N PHE A 206 2.63 4.20 -16.42
CA PHE A 206 3.10 4.71 -17.70
C PHE A 206 3.04 3.61 -18.76
N ASP A 207 2.88 4.00 -20.02
CA ASP A 207 3.11 3.11 -21.16
C ASP A 207 4.60 2.98 -21.49
N SER A 208 4.94 2.15 -22.49
CA SER A 208 6.32 1.96 -22.96
C SER A 208 6.94 3.22 -23.58
N LYS A 209 6.15 4.23 -23.93
CA LYS A 209 6.60 5.52 -24.47
C LYS A 209 6.80 6.58 -23.40
N GLY A 210 6.53 6.23 -22.12
CA GLY A 210 6.61 7.14 -20.99
C GLY A 210 5.39 8.06 -20.86
N GLN A 211 4.26 7.77 -21.56
CA GLN A 211 3.04 8.51 -21.38
C GLN A 211 2.34 8.06 -20.08
N LEU A 212 1.93 9.01 -19.25
CA LEU A 212 1.18 8.75 -18.04
C LEU A 212 -0.25 8.30 -18.38
N LEU A 213 -0.59 7.05 -18.00
CA LEU A 213 -1.92 6.46 -18.23
C LEU A 213 -2.84 6.58 -17.01
N TYR A 214 -2.24 6.50 -15.81
CA TYR A 214 -2.97 6.60 -14.56
C TYR A 214 -2.09 7.27 -13.50
N SER A 215 -2.72 8.11 -12.69
CA SER A 215 -2.11 8.66 -11.48
C SER A 215 -3.12 8.75 -10.36
N HIS A 216 -2.66 8.43 -9.16
CA HIS A 216 -3.40 8.64 -7.93
C HIS A 216 -2.42 9.16 -6.88
N GLN A 217 -2.79 10.25 -6.22
CA GLN A 217 -2.04 10.78 -5.08
C GLN A 217 -2.88 10.54 -3.82
N ASP A 218 -2.26 9.96 -2.80
CA ASP A 218 -2.95 9.58 -1.57
C ASP A 218 -3.40 10.85 -0.83
N PRO A 219 -4.72 11.11 -0.70
CA PRO A 219 -5.21 12.32 -0.05
C PRO A 219 -5.13 12.24 1.48
N GLY A 220 -4.96 11.04 2.02
CA GLY A 220 -4.95 10.78 3.45
C GLY A 220 -4.66 9.33 3.79
N ILE A 221 -4.79 8.98 5.04
CA ILE A 221 -4.67 7.59 5.55
C ILE A 221 -5.83 6.75 5.00
N LEU A 222 -5.57 5.48 4.66
CA LEU A 222 -6.50 4.59 3.98
C LEU A 222 -6.99 5.17 2.64
N GLY A 223 -6.13 5.89 1.94
CA GLY A 223 -6.42 6.55 0.68
C GLY A 223 -5.49 6.18 -0.46
N PHE A 224 -4.77 5.05 -0.38
CA PHE A 224 -3.72 4.65 -1.34
C PHE A 224 -4.26 4.22 -2.72
N ALA A 225 -5.57 4.21 -2.93
CA ALA A 225 -6.18 3.93 -4.22
C ALA A 225 -7.48 4.73 -4.41
N ALA A 226 -7.80 5.06 -5.66
CA ALA A 226 -9.06 5.74 -6.01
C ALA A 226 -10.29 4.89 -5.66
N ASN A 227 -10.16 3.56 -5.76
CA ASN A 227 -11.19 2.59 -5.37
C ASN A 227 -10.61 1.62 -4.32
N MET A 228 -10.84 1.89 -3.06
CA MET A 228 -10.34 1.07 -1.95
C MET A 228 -11.00 -0.31 -1.83
N SER A 229 -12.16 -0.54 -2.48
CA SER A 229 -12.76 -1.88 -2.58
C SER A 229 -11.98 -2.79 -3.53
N GLN A 230 -11.38 -2.20 -4.55
CA GLN A 230 -10.58 -2.87 -5.58
C GLN A 230 -9.36 -1.98 -5.93
N PRO A 231 -8.36 -1.90 -5.06
CA PRO A 231 -7.27 -0.94 -5.17
C PRO A 231 -6.48 -1.01 -6.48
N LEU A 232 -6.46 -2.17 -7.12
CA LEU A 232 -5.74 -2.41 -8.37
C LEU A 232 -6.67 -2.48 -9.61
N SER A 233 -7.92 -1.97 -9.50
CA SER A 233 -8.86 -1.98 -10.62
C SER A 233 -8.37 -1.19 -11.84
N PHE A 234 -7.49 -0.22 -11.65
CA PHE A 234 -6.86 0.53 -12.74
C PHE A 234 -5.96 -0.32 -13.66
N LEU A 235 -5.61 -1.55 -13.26
CA LEU A 235 -4.85 -2.49 -14.08
C LEU A 235 -5.72 -3.35 -15.00
N SER A 236 -7.04 -3.29 -14.85
CA SER A 236 -7.97 -4.17 -15.59
C SER A 236 -7.90 -3.98 -17.11
N PHE A 237 -7.62 -2.77 -17.61
CA PHE A 237 -7.48 -2.52 -19.03
C PHE A 237 -6.24 -3.21 -19.64
N ILE A 238 -5.18 -3.44 -18.86
CA ILE A 238 -3.99 -4.17 -19.30
C ILE A 238 -4.33 -5.66 -19.48
N GLU A 239 -5.17 -6.20 -18.61
CA GLU A 239 -5.66 -7.58 -18.70
C GLU A 239 -6.57 -7.78 -19.92
N ALA A 240 -7.49 -6.85 -20.17
CA ALA A 240 -8.43 -6.92 -21.30
C ALA A 240 -7.72 -6.93 -22.65
N ASN A 241 -6.70 -6.09 -22.82
CA ASN A 241 -5.93 -6.00 -24.07
C ASN A 241 -5.02 -7.23 -24.31
N SER A 242 -4.86 -8.11 -23.32
CA SER A 242 -4.10 -9.34 -23.49
C SER A 242 -4.86 -10.45 -24.19
N PHE A 243 -6.19 -10.41 -24.18
CA PHE A 243 -7.03 -11.42 -24.87
C PHE A 243 -7.24 -11.12 -26.36
N THR A 244 -7.03 -9.88 -26.79
CA THR A 244 -7.28 -9.48 -28.20
C THR A 244 -6.06 -9.66 -29.12
N MET A 245 -4.86 -9.94 -28.61
CA MET A 245 -3.65 -10.15 -29.41
C MET A 245 -3.26 -11.62 -29.62
N GLY A 246 -4.07 -12.57 -29.12
CA GLY A 246 -3.79 -14.01 -29.23
C GLY A 246 -4.47 -14.72 -30.40
N ASP A 247 -5.34 -14.06 -31.17
CA ASP A 247 -6.13 -14.64 -32.27
C ASP A 247 -5.90 -13.86 -33.59
N ALA A 248 -4.65 -13.67 -34.00
CA ALA A 248 -4.35 -13.14 -35.34
C ALA A 248 -3.13 -13.86 -35.93
#